data_7d159ce4595804ee9512b14dae14e0bc
#
_entry.id   7d159ce4595804ee9512b14dae14e0bc
#
_cell.length_a   1.000
_cell.length_b   1.000
_cell.length_c   1.000
_cell.angle_alpha   90.00
_cell.angle_beta   90.00
_cell.angle_gamma   90.00
#
_symmetry.space_group_name_H-M   'P 1'
#
loop_
_entity.id
_entity.type
_entity.pdbx_description
1 polymer ?
#
loop_
_entity_poly.entity_id
_entity_poly.type
_entity_poly.pdbx_seq_one_letter_code
_entity_poly.pdbx_strand_id
1 'polypeptide(L)' 'MKGMIQMMATLFANRIIIGRCTFEQVPNKLKQQVAEILVEECGMPELVPSEFGGSKDA' A
#
# COMPACT_ATOMS: atom_id res chain seq x y z
N MET A 1 -18.40 -1.51 -5.61
CA MET A 1 -17.65 -0.71 -6.55
C MET A 1 -16.27 -0.43 -6.06
N LYS A 2 -15.30 -0.66 -6.88
CA LYS A 2 -13.92 -0.50 -6.49
C LYS A 2 -13.38 0.91 -6.69
N GLY A 3 -14.06 1.73 -7.45
CA GLY A 3 -13.51 3.01 -7.89
C GLY A 3 -13.02 3.92 -6.80
N MET A 4 -13.86 4.22 -5.82
CA MET A 4 -13.48 5.19 -4.79
C MET A 4 -12.41 4.64 -3.86
N ILE A 5 -12.57 3.41 -3.40
CA ILE A 5 -11.61 2.81 -2.50
C ILE A 5 -10.25 2.66 -3.19
N GLN A 6 -10.27 2.25 -4.45
CA GLN A 6 -9.04 2.07 -5.18
C GLN A 6 -8.34 3.41 -5.43
N MET A 7 -9.10 4.46 -5.66
CA MET A 7 -8.53 5.78 -5.86
C MET A 7 -7.80 6.25 -4.61
N MET A 8 -8.42 6.11 -3.44
CA MET A 8 -7.80 6.51 -2.20
C MET A 8 -6.58 5.64 -1.90
N ALA A 9 -6.68 4.35 -2.14
CA ALA A 9 -5.55 3.46 -1.92
C ALA A 9 -4.38 3.82 -2.82
N THR A 10 -4.66 4.20 -4.06
CA THR A 10 -3.61 4.63 -4.98
C THR A 10 -2.92 5.88 -4.49
N LEU A 11 -3.67 6.83 -3.94
CA LEU A 11 -3.07 8.04 -3.38
C LEU A 11 -2.11 7.70 -2.26
N PHE A 12 -2.51 6.81 -1.35
CA PHE A 12 -1.63 6.41 -0.26
C PHE A 12 -0.41 5.66 -0.79
N ALA A 13 -0.61 4.80 -1.77
CA ALA A 13 0.51 4.07 -2.35
C ALA A 13 1.54 5.03 -2.94
N ASN A 14 1.07 6.04 -3.66
CA ASN A 14 1.97 7.05 -4.21
C ASN A 14 2.73 7.78 -3.13
N ARG A 15 2.06 8.17 -2.05
CA ARG A 15 2.71 8.88 -0.97
C ARG A 15 3.77 8.04 -0.29
N ILE A 16 3.52 6.75 -0.19
CA ILE A 16 4.50 5.84 0.39
C ILE A 16 5.72 5.74 -0.52
N ILE A 17 5.50 5.64 -1.81
CA ILE A 17 6.60 5.50 -2.77
C ILE A 17 7.49 6.72 -2.76
N ILE A 18 6.91 7.91 -2.69
CA ILE A 18 7.71 9.14 -2.70
C ILE A 18 8.22 9.52 -1.31
N GLY A 19 7.92 8.72 -0.30
CA GLY A 19 8.47 8.93 1.04
C GLY A 19 7.75 9.94 1.89
N ARG A 20 6.54 10.33 1.52
CA ARG A 20 5.78 11.30 2.30
C ARG A 20 4.91 10.66 3.37
N CYS A 21 4.76 9.35 3.30
CA CYS A 21 3.83 8.63 4.17
C CYS A 21 4.40 7.25 4.40
N THR A 22 4.07 6.65 5.54
CA THR A 22 4.48 5.28 5.82
C THR A 22 3.25 4.38 5.71
N PHE A 23 3.50 3.09 5.51
CA PHE A 23 2.40 2.14 5.43
C PHE A 23 1.56 2.16 6.70
N GLU A 24 2.18 2.40 7.83
CA GLU A 24 1.47 2.41 9.11
C GLU A 24 0.50 3.57 9.23
N GLN A 25 0.72 4.63 8.49
CA GLN A 25 -0.18 5.78 8.50
C GLN A 25 -1.43 5.57 7.68
N VAL A 26 -1.46 4.52 6.89
CA VAL A 26 -2.63 4.20 6.08
C VAL A 26 -3.74 3.69 6.99
N PRO A 27 -4.98 4.17 6.81
CA PRO A 27 -6.10 3.64 7.60
C PRO A 27 -6.21 2.12 7.45
N ASN A 28 -6.58 1.46 8.53
CA ASN A 28 -6.67 -0.01 8.50
C ASN A 28 -7.56 -0.51 7.38
N LYS A 29 -8.61 0.21 7.07
CA LYS A 29 -9.55 -0.19 6.04
C LYS A 29 -8.91 -0.20 4.66
N LEU A 30 -7.86 0.58 4.46
CA LEU A 30 -7.21 0.71 3.17
C LEU A 30 -5.89 -0.02 3.09
N LYS A 31 -5.37 -0.50 4.23
CA LYS A 31 -4.05 -1.14 4.24
C LYS A 31 -3.97 -2.31 3.28
N GLN A 32 -4.99 -3.16 3.26
CA GLN A 32 -5.02 -4.30 2.38
C GLN A 32 -4.96 -3.87 0.92
N GLN A 33 -5.76 -2.87 0.56
CA GLN A 33 -5.79 -2.38 -0.80
C GLN A 33 -4.48 -1.73 -1.19
N VAL A 34 -3.92 -0.92 -0.31
CA VAL A 34 -2.64 -0.26 -0.57
C VAL A 34 -1.54 -1.30 -0.74
N ALA A 35 -1.56 -2.34 0.10
CA ALA A 35 -0.57 -3.40 0.00
C ALA A 35 -0.64 -4.08 -1.36
N GLU A 36 -1.84 -4.38 -1.83
CA GLU A 36 -2.01 -5.02 -3.13
C GLU A 36 -1.49 -4.14 -4.26
N ILE A 37 -1.77 -2.85 -4.17
CA ILE A 37 -1.29 -1.93 -5.19
C ILE A 37 0.23 -1.87 -5.19
N LEU A 38 0.84 -1.76 -4.03
CA LEU A 38 2.30 -1.66 -3.94
C LEU A 38 2.98 -2.93 -4.44
N VAL A 39 2.42 -4.08 -4.11
CA VAL A 39 3.04 -5.36 -4.51
C VAL A 39 2.78 -5.67 -5.96
N GLU A 40 1.54 -5.53 -6.43
CA GLU A 40 1.16 -6.02 -7.75
C GLU A 40 1.31 -4.98 -8.83
N GLU A 41 0.98 -3.74 -8.56
CA GLU A 41 1.03 -2.71 -9.58
C GLU A 41 2.34 -1.95 -9.59
N CYS A 42 2.89 -1.69 -8.41
CA CYS A 42 4.15 -0.95 -8.32
C CYS A 42 5.36 -1.86 -8.22
N GLY A 43 5.15 -3.13 -7.90
CA GLY A 43 6.26 -4.06 -7.81
C GLY A 43 7.23 -3.72 -6.68
N MET A 44 6.73 -3.15 -5.59
CA MET A 44 7.57 -2.73 -4.47
C MET A 44 7.14 -3.40 -3.17
N PRO A 45 7.24 -4.73 -3.09
CA PRO A 45 6.83 -5.44 -1.88
C PRO A 45 7.67 -5.07 -0.66
N GLU A 46 8.84 -4.52 -0.87
CA GLU A 46 9.69 -4.10 0.25
C GLU A 46 9.07 -2.95 1.05
N LEU A 47 8.05 -2.30 0.52
CA LEU A 47 7.37 -1.24 1.24
C LEU A 47 6.18 -1.75 2.04
N VAL A 48 5.88 -3.03 1.93
CA VAL A 48 4.70 -3.64 2.55
C VAL A 48 5.13 -4.71 3.54
N PRO A 49 4.56 -4.70 4.77
CA PRO A 49 4.87 -5.75 5.75
C PRO A 49 4.50 -7.14 5.24
N SER A 50 5.20 -8.14 5.71
CA SER A 50 4.95 -9.50 5.26
C SER A 50 3.54 -9.99 5.59
N GLU A 51 2.95 -9.46 6.65
CA GLU A 51 1.59 -9.86 7.03
C GLU A 51 0.56 -9.39 6.00
N PHE A 52 0.92 -8.47 5.13
CA PHE A 52 0.06 -8.03 4.05
C PHE A 52 0.54 -8.51 2.69
N GLY A 53 1.44 -9.47 2.68
CA GLY A 53 1.91 -10.03 1.43
C GLY A 53 3.17 -9.40 0.88
N GLY A 54 3.79 -8.53 1.64
CA GLY A 54 5.03 -7.89 1.21
C GLY A 54 6.26 -8.60 1.74
N SER A 55 7.40 -7.92 1.66
CA SER A 55 8.66 -8.50 2.11
C SER A 55 9.41 -7.58 3.06
N LYS A 56 8.73 -6.62 3.66
CA LYS A 56 9.40 -5.64 4.48
C LYS A 56 10.09 -6.24 5.69
N ASP A 57 9.53 -7.30 6.24
CA ASP A 57 10.10 -7.96 7.42
C ASP A 57 11.03 -9.10 7.09
N ALA A 58 11.18 -9.39 5.84
CA ALA A 58 12.01 -10.52 5.43
C ALA A 58 13.50 -10.19 5.51
#